data_086e67020c2a1e65640d1b8eb9a3b8c9
#
_entry.id   086e67020c2a1e65640d1b8eb9a3b8c9
#
_cell.length_a   1.000
_cell.length_b   1.000
_cell.length_c   1.000
_cell.angle_alpha   90.00
_cell.angle_beta   90.00
_cell.angle_gamma   90.00
#
_symmetry.space_group_name_H-M   'P 1'
#
loop_
_entity.id
_entity.type
_entity.pdbx_description
1 polymer ?
#
loop_
_entity_poly.entity_id
_entity_poly.type
_entity_poly.pdbx_seq_one_letter_code
_entity_poly.pdbx_strand_id
1 'polypeptide(L)'
;MEYCKVFLKPKKEESLLRFHPWVFSGAIQSVEGDPEEGDLVEVYGANQRFLAIGHYQIGSIAVRVLSFTPIAIDDAFWVERIRIAYELRKTLRLAGVENNNTFRLIHGEGDNLPGLVIDMYAHTAVMQAHSVGMHYARHQIAEALKAVLGDTLQNIYYKSEATLPYKANIGSEDGYLFGGEVEDIAIENGLKFCVDWQKGQKTGFFVDQRENRSLLEHYAKDRSVLNMFCYTGGFSFYAMRGGAKVVHSVDSSAKAISLTKKNVQFNFPGDPRHEAYAEDAFKYLEKMGSNYDLIILDPPAFAKHKNVLRNALQGYRKLNAIAFEKIKPGGILFTFSCSQVVSKENFRLAVFSAAAQSGRSVRILHQLTQPADHPVNIYHPEGEYLKGLVLYIE
;
A
#
# COMPACT_ATOMS: atom_id res chain seq x y z
N MET A 1 17.64 -30.46 7.22
CA MET A 1 18.16 -30.18 5.88
C MET A 1 19.29 -29.17 6.02
N GLU A 2 20.40 -29.37 5.33
CA GLU A 2 21.47 -28.37 5.29
C GLU A 2 21.14 -27.38 4.18
N TYR A 3 21.05 -26.08 4.50
CA TYR A 3 20.75 -25.04 3.52
C TYR A 3 21.99 -24.74 2.66
N CYS A 4 21.81 -24.32 1.41
CA CYS A 4 22.88 -23.74 0.60
C CYS A 4 23.42 -22.48 1.31
N LYS A 5 24.71 -22.17 1.07
CA LYS A 5 25.39 -21.08 1.78
C LYS A 5 25.81 -19.98 0.80
N VAL A 6 25.54 -18.76 1.17
CA VAL A 6 25.93 -17.56 0.44
C VAL A 6 27.00 -16.83 1.24
N PHE A 7 28.18 -16.63 0.67
CA PHE A 7 29.29 -15.92 1.29
C PHE A 7 29.41 -14.51 0.73
N LEU A 8 29.55 -13.55 1.62
CA LEU A 8 29.69 -12.15 1.23
C LEU A 8 31.15 -11.76 1.04
N LYS A 9 31.39 -10.80 0.17
CA LYS A 9 32.69 -10.15 -0.01
C LYS A 9 33.10 -9.43 1.27
N PRO A 10 34.41 -9.34 1.56
CA PRO A 10 34.90 -8.52 2.69
C PRO A 10 34.32 -7.11 2.67
N LYS A 11 33.88 -6.63 3.84
CA LYS A 11 33.29 -5.31 4.05
C LYS A 11 31.91 -5.10 3.36
N LYS A 12 31.27 -6.16 2.83
CA LYS A 12 29.91 -6.09 2.27
C LYS A 12 28.83 -6.63 3.23
N GLU A 13 29.24 -7.15 4.38
CA GLU A 13 28.36 -7.58 5.47
C GLU A 13 27.76 -6.43 6.29
N GLU A 14 28.25 -5.20 6.13
CA GLU A 14 27.90 -4.06 6.98
C GLU A 14 26.39 -3.76 7.01
N SER A 15 25.71 -3.90 5.88
CA SER A 15 24.25 -3.70 5.80
C SER A 15 23.50 -4.74 6.64
N LEU A 16 23.90 -6.02 6.59
CA LEU A 16 23.29 -7.09 7.40
C LEU A 16 23.61 -6.93 8.88
N LEU A 17 24.82 -6.50 9.23
CA LEU A 17 25.20 -6.20 10.62
C LEU A 17 24.37 -5.03 11.20
N ARG A 18 23.78 -4.22 10.34
CA ARG A 18 22.83 -3.16 10.68
C ARG A 18 21.38 -3.58 10.45
N PHE A 19 21.10 -4.87 10.33
CA PHE A 19 19.76 -5.46 10.18
C PHE A 19 18.99 -5.06 8.91
N HIS A 20 19.69 -4.62 7.85
CA HIS A 20 19.03 -4.40 6.56
C HIS A 20 18.54 -5.73 5.98
N PRO A 21 17.24 -5.87 5.57
CA PRO A 21 16.66 -7.17 5.24
C PRO A 21 17.01 -7.69 3.85
N TRP A 22 17.87 -7.00 3.08
CA TRP A 22 18.25 -7.43 1.73
C TRP A 22 19.74 -7.62 1.58
N VAL A 23 20.09 -8.71 0.88
CA VAL A 23 21.43 -8.94 0.35
C VAL A 23 21.42 -8.61 -1.14
N PHE A 24 22.23 -7.66 -1.57
CA PHE A 24 22.35 -7.32 -2.99
C PHE A 24 23.34 -8.26 -3.69
N SER A 25 23.04 -8.63 -4.96
CA SER A 25 23.87 -9.55 -5.74
C SER A 25 25.35 -9.11 -5.86
N GLY A 26 25.59 -7.81 -5.93
CA GLY A 26 26.94 -7.23 -5.93
C GLY A 26 27.76 -7.47 -4.66
N ALA A 27 27.12 -7.86 -3.55
CA ALA A 27 27.78 -8.17 -2.27
C ALA A 27 28.25 -9.63 -2.17
N ILE A 28 27.75 -10.54 -3.01
CA ILE A 28 28.03 -11.96 -2.97
C ILE A 28 29.41 -12.25 -3.55
N GLN A 29 30.20 -13.03 -2.84
CA GLN A 29 31.49 -13.55 -3.26
C GLN A 29 31.35 -14.93 -3.91
N SER A 30 30.66 -15.86 -3.24
CA SER A 30 30.42 -17.22 -3.70
C SER A 30 29.14 -17.79 -3.14
N VAL A 31 28.64 -18.83 -3.77
CA VAL A 31 27.51 -19.64 -3.31
C VAL A 31 27.99 -21.07 -3.25
N GLU A 32 27.79 -21.76 -2.13
CA GLU A 32 28.01 -23.18 -1.95
C GLU A 32 26.67 -23.93 -2.04
N GLY A 33 26.63 -24.96 -2.84
CA GLY A 33 25.43 -25.64 -3.31
C GLY A 33 24.89 -24.99 -4.59
N ASP A 34 23.71 -25.42 -5.00
CA ASP A 34 23.04 -24.94 -6.22
C ASP A 34 21.59 -24.52 -5.86
N PRO A 35 21.41 -23.38 -5.18
CA PRO A 35 20.08 -22.97 -4.76
C PRO A 35 19.24 -22.52 -5.95
N GLU A 36 18.03 -23.01 -6.04
CA GLU A 36 17.01 -22.49 -6.95
C GLU A 36 16.37 -21.22 -6.42
N GLU A 37 15.71 -20.47 -7.32
CA GLU A 37 15.01 -19.25 -6.91
C GLU A 37 13.85 -19.57 -5.96
N GLY A 38 13.86 -18.98 -4.77
CA GLY A 38 12.90 -19.25 -3.71
C GLY A 38 13.40 -20.15 -2.60
N ASP A 39 14.53 -20.82 -2.78
CA ASP A 39 15.12 -21.68 -1.77
C ASP A 39 15.59 -20.89 -0.53
N LEU A 40 15.56 -21.55 0.62
CA LEU A 40 16.20 -21.03 1.83
C LEU A 40 17.71 -21.17 1.74
N VAL A 41 18.41 -20.08 2.05
CA VAL A 41 19.87 -20.04 2.11
C VAL A 41 20.35 -19.40 3.41
N GLU A 42 21.49 -19.85 3.90
CA GLU A 42 22.22 -19.20 4.98
C GLU A 42 23.22 -18.20 4.40
N VAL A 43 23.34 -17.04 5.01
CA VAL A 43 24.26 -15.98 4.60
C VAL A 43 25.39 -15.86 5.62
N TYR A 44 26.62 -15.89 5.11
CA TYR A 44 27.85 -15.80 5.91
C TYR A 44 28.72 -14.61 5.48
N GLY A 45 29.37 -14.01 6.44
CA GLY A 45 30.42 -13.01 6.19
C GLY A 45 31.71 -13.64 5.64
N ALA A 46 32.64 -12.82 5.19
CA ALA A 46 33.94 -13.25 4.68
C ALA A 46 34.77 -14.03 5.72
N ASN A 47 34.50 -13.85 7.01
CA ASN A 47 35.10 -14.56 8.12
C ASN A 47 34.35 -15.85 8.54
N GLN A 48 33.47 -16.34 7.70
CA GLN A 48 32.62 -17.51 7.94
C GLN A 48 31.65 -17.37 9.13
N ARG A 49 31.41 -16.16 9.61
CA ARG A 49 30.41 -15.91 10.65
C ARG A 49 29.02 -15.94 10.00
N PHE A 50 28.06 -16.66 10.60
CA PHE A 50 26.66 -16.61 10.23
C PHE A 50 26.11 -15.18 10.41
N LEU A 51 25.34 -14.71 9.44
CA LEU A 51 24.73 -13.38 9.44
C LEU A 51 23.20 -13.42 9.36
N ALA A 52 22.65 -14.29 8.50
CA ALA A 52 21.21 -14.33 8.25
C ALA A 52 20.78 -15.63 7.57
N ILE A 53 19.47 -15.88 7.56
CA ILE A 53 18.80 -16.88 6.73
C ILE A 53 17.66 -16.20 5.97
N GLY A 54 17.42 -16.57 4.71
CA GLY A 54 16.36 -15.98 3.90
C GLY A 54 16.15 -16.69 2.57
N HIS A 55 15.23 -16.17 1.75
CA HIS A 55 14.95 -16.70 0.43
C HIS A 55 15.94 -16.18 -0.61
N TYR A 56 16.55 -17.10 -1.34
CA TYR A 56 17.38 -16.80 -2.51
C TYR A 56 16.52 -16.29 -3.69
N GLN A 57 17.03 -15.31 -4.42
CA GLN A 57 16.33 -14.74 -5.57
C GLN A 57 17.31 -14.33 -6.67
N ILE A 58 16.91 -14.55 -7.93
CA ILE A 58 17.67 -14.11 -9.10
C ILE A 58 17.35 -12.63 -9.37
N GLY A 59 18.34 -11.75 -9.24
CA GLY A 59 18.16 -10.32 -9.48
C GLY A 59 19.11 -9.43 -8.69
N SER A 60 18.78 -8.15 -8.57
CA SER A 60 19.59 -7.19 -7.81
C SER A 60 19.53 -7.44 -6.30
N ILE A 61 18.37 -7.85 -5.79
CA ILE A 61 18.19 -8.34 -4.40
C ILE A 61 18.33 -9.85 -4.46
N ALA A 62 19.45 -10.38 -4.03
CA ALA A 62 19.76 -11.81 -4.14
C ALA A 62 19.30 -12.65 -2.95
N VAL A 63 19.18 -12.06 -1.75
CA VAL A 63 18.55 -12.74 -0.61
C VAL A 63 17.63 -11.78 0.12
N ARG A 64 16.42 -12.24 0.43
CA ARG A 64 15.46 -11.56 1.30
C ARG A 64 15.48 -12.24 2.67
N VAL A 65 15.98 -11.52 3.65
CA VAL A 65 16.26 -12.05 4.99
C VAL A 65 14.96 -12.28 5.78
N LEU A 66 14.79 -13.47 6.30
CA LEU A 66 13.70 -13.87 7.20
C LEU A 66 14.15 -13.84 8.68
N SER A 67 15.41 -14.14 8.95
CA SER A 67 15.98 -14.14 10.30
C SER A 67 17.44 -13.74 10.28
N PHE A 68 17.85 -12.99 11.31
CA PHE A 68 19.25 -12.66 11.59
C PHE A 68 19.87 -13.62 12.66
N THR A 69 19.11 -14.63 13.08
CA THR A 69 19.54 -15.68 13.99
C THR A 69 19.36 -17.04 13.33
N PRO A 70 20.22 -18.04 13.68
CA PRO A 70 20.12 -19.39 13.10
C PRO A 70 18.93 -20.15 13.71
N ILE A 71 17.77 -20.02 13.09
CA ILE A 71 16.51 -20.68 13.47
C ILE A 71 15.96 -21.47 12.29
N ALA A 72 15.18 -22.49 12.56
CA ALA A 72 14.44 -23.19 11.52
C ALA A 72 13.34 -22.28 10.94
N ILE A 73 13.20 -22.27 9.61
CA ILE A 73 12.09 -21.63 8.93
C ILE A 73 11.05 -22.72 8.62
N ASP A 74 10.28 -23.05 9.65
CA ASP A 74 9.25 -24.09 9.66
C ASP A 74 7.84 -23.51 9.91
N ASP A 75 6.86 -24.36 10.11
CA ASP A 75 5.48 -23.93 10.37
C ASP A 75 5.38 -23.09 11.66
N ALA A 76 6.18 -23.38 12.68
CA ALA A 76 6.19 -22.59 13.91
C ALA A 76 6.73 -21.17 13.67
N PHE A 77 7.73 -21.01 12.80
CA PHE A 77 8.23 -19.71 12.39
C PHE A 77 7.11 -18.86 11.75
N TRP A 78 6.35 -19.43 10.81
CA TRP A 78 5.25 -18.69 10.14
C TRP A 78 4.14 -18.30 11.12
N VAL A 79 3.75 -19.22 12.00
CA VAL A 79 2.73 -18.94 13.04
C VAL A 79 3.20 -17.80 13.94
N GLU A 80 4.45 -17.82 14.40
CA GLU A 80 4.99 -16.77 15.29
C GLU A 80 5.05 -15.41 14.59
N ARG A 81 5.51 -15.35 13.33
CA ARG A 81 5.56 -14.09 12.55
C ARG A 81 4.19 -13.47 12.34
N ILE A 82 3.20 -14.28 11.98
CA ILE A 82 1.83 -13.82 11.79
C ILE A 82 1.21 -13.39 13.11
N ARG A 83 1.48 -14.13 14.21
CA ARG A 83 0.99 -13.77 15.52
C ARG A 83 1.53 -12.42 15.98
N ILE A 84 2.83 -12.16 15.84
CA ILE A 84 3.45 -10.87 16.18
C ILE A 84 2.78 -9.72 15.38
N ALA A 85 2.57 -9.91 14.08
CA ALA A 85 1.94 -8.90 13.24
C ALA A 85 0.47 -8.66 13.63
N TYR A 86 -0.28 -9.73 13.94
CA TYR A 86 -1.68 -9.62 14.37
C TYR A 86 -1.83 -8.92 15.72
N GLU A 87 -0.97 -9.24 16.70
CA GLU A 87 -0.94 -8.56 18.01
C GLU A 87 -0.59 -7.07 17.87
N LEU A 88 0.30 -6.71 16.93
CA LEU A 88 0.53 -5.30 16.61
C LEU A 88 -0.75 -4.63 16.11
N ARG A 89 -1.53 -5.26 15.21
CA ARG A 89 -2.79 -4.69 14.71
C ARG A 89 -3.87 -4.57 15.79
N LYS A 90 -3.89 -5.48 16.76
CA LYS A 90 -4.73 -5.32 17.98
C LYS A 90 -4.28 -4.13 18.83
N THR A 91 -2.97 -3.99 19.06
CA THR A 91 -2.39 -2.84 19.79
C THR A 91 -2.75 -1.51 19.11
N LEU A 92 -2.77 -1.48 17.79
CA LEU A 92 -3.20 -0.33 16.99
C LEU A 92 -4.74 -0.15 16.95
N ARG A 93 -5.50 -1.02 17.59
CA ARG A 93 -6.98 -1.03 17.59
C ARG A 93 -7.58 -1.12 16.18
N LEU A 94 -6.94 -1.88 15.31
CA LEU A 94 -7.38 -2.14 13.94
C LEU A 94 -7.98 -3.53 13.79
N ALA A 95 -7.57 -4.47 14.62
CA ALA A 95 -8.10 -5.82 14.70
C ALA A 95 -8.81 -6.06 16.02
N GLY A 96 -9.86 -6.89 16.03
CA GLY A 96 -10.63 -7.25 17.22
C GLY A 96 -11.52 -6.12 17.75
N VAL A 97 -11.88 -5.13 16.91
CA VAL A 97 -12.77 -4.01 17.26
C VAL A 97 -13.99 -3.98 16.34
N GLU A 98 -15.13 -3.59 16.86
CA GLU A 98 -16.43 -3.65 16.17
C GLU A 98 -16.50 -2.70 14.96
N ASN A 99 -15.89 -1.54 15.05
CA ASN A 99 -15.97 -0.51 14.02
C ASN A 99 -14.90 -0.60 12.92
N ASN A 100 -14.04 -1.65 12.95
CA ASN A 100 -12.99 -1.86 11.96
C ASN A 100 -12.66 -3.35 11.78
N ASN A 101 -12.75 -3.83 10.55
CA ASN A 101 -12.30 -5.17 10.14
C ASN A 101 -11.49 -5.13 8.83
N THR A 102 -10.99 -3.93 8.49
CA THR A 102 -10.24 -3.65 7.25
C THR A 102 -8.89 -3.05 7.61
N PHE A 103 -7.81 -3.80 7.37
CA PHE A 103 -6.46 -3.38 7.71
C PHE A 103 -5.41 -4.22 6.97
N ARG A 104 -4.19 -3.69 6.85
CA ARG A 104 -3.02 -4.46 6.42
C ARG A 104 -2.51 -5.31 7.57
N LEU A 105 -2.60 -6.64 7.41
CA LEU A 105 -2.06 -7.59 8.40
C LEU A 105 -0.55 -7.77 8.27
N ILE A 106 -0.04 -7.92 7.03
CA ILE A 106 1.39 -8.08 6.75
C ILE A 106 1.84 -7.05 5.72
N HIS A 107 2.86 -6.27 6.06
CA HIS A 107 3.47 -5.25 5.21
C HIS A 107 4.95 -5.54 4.92
N GLY A 108 5.23 -6.65 4.28
CA GLY A 108 6.56 -7.01 3.79
C GLY A 108 7.67 -6.88 4.82
N GLU A 109 8.69 -6.13 4.47
CA GLU A 109 9.87 -5.85 5.29
C GLU A 109 9.53 -5.16 6.60
N GLY A 110 8.43 -4.43 6.65
CA GLY A 110 7.94 -3.76 7.88
C GLY A 110 7.50 -4.74 8.96
N ASP A 111 7.01 -5.92 8.58
CA ASP A 111 6.63 -7.01 9.48
C ASP A 111 7.67 -8.16 9.49
N ASN A 112 8.88 -7.93 8.97
CA ASN A 112 9.95 -8.92 8.82
C ASN A 112 9.56 -10.17 7.99
N LEU A 113 8.67 -9.98 7.03
CA LEU A 113 8.25 -10.97 6.03
C LEU A 113 8.43 -10.39 4.62
N PRO A 114 9.68 -10.14 4.18
CA PRO A 114 10.00 -9.41 2.96
C PRO A 114 9.37 -10.05 1.72
N GLY A 115 8.60 -9.25 0.99
CA GLY A 115 7.90 -9.71 -0.20
C GLY A 115 6.54 -10.37 0.05
N LEU A 116 5.97 -10.27 1.26
CA LEU A 116 4.62 -10.73 1.57
C LEU A 116 3.73 -9.54 1.92
N VAL A 117 2.55 -9.48 1.31
CA VAL A 117 1.50 -8.52 1.65
C VAL A 117 0.22 -9.27 1.94
N ILE A 118 -0.44 -8.94 3.06
CA ILE A 118 -1.75 -9.51 3.40
C ILE A 118 -2.66 -8.39 3.91
N ASP A 119 -3.79 -8.18 3.23
CA ASP A 119 -4.86 -7.30 3.69
C ASP A 119 -6.06 -8.11 4.18
N MET A 120 -6.64 -7.67 5.30
CA MET A 120 -7.88 -8.21 5.85
C MET A 120 -9.07 -7.37 5.40
N TYR A 121 -10.09 -8.03 4.89
CA TYR A 121 -11.41 -7.48 4.57
C TYR A 121 -12.47 -8.35 5.22
N ALA A 122 -13.05 -7.88 6.33
CA ALA A 122 -13.93 -8.68 7.17
C ALA A 122 -13.30 -10.04 7.56
N HIS A 123 -13.82 -11.15 7.05
CA HIS A 123 -13.33 -12.51 7.33
C HIS A 123 -12.40 -13.07 6.23
N THR A 124 -12.02 -12.24 5.27
CA THR A 124 -11.20 -12.64 4.12
C THR A 124 -9.82 -12.03 4.19
N ALA A 125 -8.78 -12.87 4.15
CA ALA A 125 -7.39 -12.46 3.96
C ALA A 125 -7.05 -12.48 2.47
N VAL A 126 -6.61 -11.35 1.91
CA VAL A 126 -6.10 -11.26 0.54
C VAL A 126 -4.59 -11.23 0.58
N MET A 127 -3.96 -12.30 0.10
CA MET A 127 -2.53 -12.54 0.16
C MET A 127 -1.87 -12.25 -1.20
N GLN A 128 -0.79 -11.47 -1.20
CA GLN A 128 0.08 -11.25 -2.35
C GLN A 128 1.52 -11.61 -2.03
N ALA A 129 2.12 -12.46 -2.86
CA ALA A 129 3.55 -12.70 -2.88
C ALA A 129 4.22 -11.80 -3.94
N HIS A 130 5.29 -11.14 -3.55
CA HIS A 130 6.14 -10.30 -4.40
C HIS A 130 7.53 -10.91 -4.59
N SER A 131 7.74 -12.14 -4.10
CA SER A 131 8.97 -12.93 -4.26
C SER A 131 8.63 -14.40 -4.43
N VAL A 132 9.53 -15.15 -5.09
CA VAL A 132 9.36 -16.58 -5.35
C VAL A 132 9.29 -17.39 -4.06
N GLY A 133 10.15 -17.08 -3.09
CA GLY A 133 10.14 -17.78 -1.81
C GLY A 133 8.81 -17.62 -1.05
N MET A 134 8.21 -16.43 -1.06
CA MET A 134 6.89 -16.22 -0.46
C MET A 134 5.77 -16.92 -1.25
N HIS A 135 5.92 -17.05 -2.58
CA HIS A 135 5.00 -17.85 -3.39
C HIS A 135 5.03 -19.33 -2.99
N TYR A 136 6.24 -19.89 -2.82
CA TYR A 136 6.37 -21.30 -2.42
C TYR A 136 5.87 -21.55 -0.99
N ALA A 137 6.10 -20.61 -0.08
CA ALA A 137 5.62 -20.69 1.31
C ALA A 137 4.11 -20.41 1.48
N ARG A 138 3.36 -20.06 0.43
CA ARG A 138 1.96 -19.59 0.54
C ARG A 138 1.02 -20.54 1.28
N HIS A 139 1.21 -21.85 1.15
CA HIS A 139 0.38 -22.84 1.86
C HIS A 139 0.71 -22.90 3.34
N GLN A 140 2.00 -22.86 3.72
CA GLN A 140 2.43 -22.79 5.13
C GLN A 140 1.94 -21.49 5.77
N ILE A 141 2.02 -20.36 5.05
CA ILE A 141 1.49 -19.08 5.49
C ILE A 141 -0.03 -19.13 5.65
N ALA A 142 -0.76 -19.79 4.75
CA ALA A 142 -2.20 -19.99 4.86
C ALA A 142 -2.59 -20.80 6.11
N GLU A 143 -1.89 -21.90 6.40
CA GLU A 143 -2.11 -22.66 7.63
C GLU A 143 -1.77 -21.85 8.89
N ALA A 144 -0.71 -21.05 8.86
CA ALA A 144 -0.37 -20.16 9.96
C ALA A 144 -1.42 -19.07 10.19
N LEU A 145 -2.01 -18.49 9.11
CA LEU A 145 -3.14 -17.56 9.22
C LEU A 145 -4.33 -18.20 9.90
N LYS A 146 -4.69 -19.42 9.52
CA LYS A 146 -5.79 -20.19 10.14
C LYS A 146 -5.52 -20.44 11.62
N ALA A 147 -4.30 -20.83 11.96
CA ALA A 147 -3.90 -21.11 13.35
C ALA A 147 -3.95 -19.86 14.24
N VAL A 148 -3.60 -18.68 13.72
CA VAL A 148 -3.53 -17.43 14.50
C VAL A 148 -4.87 -16.71 14.55
N LEU A 149 -5.61 -16.64 13.46
CA LEU A 149 -6.85 -15.88 13.35
C LEU A 149 -8.09 -16.68 13.77
N GLY A 150 -8.02 -18.03 13.72
CA GLY A 150 -9.10 -18.92 14.12
C GLY A 150 -10.42 -18.59 13.40
N ASP A 151 -11.51 -18.54 14.15
CA ASP A 151 -12.89 -18.34 13.64
C ASP A 151 -13.09 -16.95 12.99
N THR A 152 -12.17 -16.01 13.18
CA THR A 152 -12.23 -14.69 12.53
C THR A 152 -11.82 -14.76 11.06
N LEU A 153 -11.21 -15.85 10.59
CA LEU A 153 -10.78 -16.07 9.22
C LEU A 153 -11.65 -17.14 8.56
N GLN A 154 -12.38 -16.78 7.52
CA GLN A 154 -13.21 -17.70 6.76
C GLN A 154 -12.66 -17.98 5.37
N ASN A 155 -11.89 -17.03 4.81
CA ASN A 155 -11.39 -17.14 3.45
C ASN A 155 -9.95 -16.63 3.35
N ILE A 156 -9.15 -17.26 2.49
CA ILE A 156 -7.84 -16.79 2.07
C ILE A 156 -7.84 -16.76 0.54
N TYR A 157 -7.77 -15.58 -0.05
CA TYR A 157 -7.65 -15.39 -1.48
C TYR A 157 -6.21 -15.04 -1.85
N TYR A 158 -5.58 -15.86 -2.66
CA TYR A 158 -4.23 -15.63 -3.19
C TYR A 158 -4.31 -14.86 -4.50
N LYS A 159 -3.61 -13.71 -4.58
CA LYS A 159 -3.66 -12.79 -5.71
C LYS A 159 -2.26 -12.34 -6.10
N SER A 160 -1.51 -13.18 -6.79
CA SER A 160 -0.09 -12.93 -7.06
C SER A 160 0.33 -13.05 -8.52
N GLU A 161 -0.58 -13.38 -9.43
CA GLU A 161 -0.27 -13.47 -10.87
C GLU A 161 0.43 -12.22 -11.40
N ALA A 162 -0.04 -11.03 -11.01
CA ALA A 162 0.52 -9.74 -11.43
C ALA A 162 1.66 -9.21 -10.54
N THR A 163 1.99 -9.85 -9.41
CA THR A 163 2.96 -9.34 -8.42
C THR A 163 4.25 -10.14 -8.36
N LEU A 164 4.25 -11.37 -8.83
CA LEU A 164 5.46 -12.20 -8.92
C LEU A 164 6.46 -11.64 -9.92
N PRO A 165 7.77 -11.84 -9.70
CA PRO A 165 8.79 -11.41 -10.64
C PRO A 165 8.60 -12.08 -12.01
N TYR A 166 8.43 -11.28 -13.06
CA TYR A 166 8.20 -11.76 -14.43
C TYR A 166 9.26 -12.77 -14.92
N LYS A 167 10.50 -12.61 -14.46
CA LYS A 167 11.63 -13.48 -14.87
C LYS A 167 11.59 -14.87 -14.24
N ALA A 168 10.80 -15.08 -13.20
CA ALA A 168 10.75 -16.35 -12.49
C ALA A 168 10.03 -17.44 -13.29
N ASN A 169 9.25 -17.06 -14.31
CA ASN A 169 8.46 -17.97 -15.17
C ASN A 169 7.67 -19.03 -14.39
N ILE A 170 7.16 -18.63 -13.21
CA ILE A 170 6.39 -19.49 -12.32
C ILE A 170 4.93 -19.36 -12.70
N GLY A 171 4.28 -20.47 -13.02
CA GLY A 171 2.84 -20.52 -13.16
C GLY A 171 2.19 -20.19 -11.82
N SER A 172 1.46 -19.10 -11.77
CA SER A 172 0.67 -18.71 -10.59
C SER A 172 -0.73 -18.38 -11.06
N GLU A 173 -1.72 -19.08 -10.52
CA GLU A 173 -3.12 -18.73 -10.70
C GLU A 173 -3.64 -18.06 -9.43
N ASP A 174 -4.38 -16.96 -9.61
CA ASP A 174 -5.10 -16.32 -8.53
C ASP A 174 -6.29 -17.20 -8.12
N GLY A 175 -6.55 -17.34 -6.81
CA GLY A 175 -7.64 -18.19 -6.34
C GLY A 175 -7.70 -18.33 -4.82
N TYR A 176 -8.72 -19.04 -4.36
CA TYR A 176 -8.88 -19.34 -2.93
C TYR A 176 -7.93 -20.46 -2.48
N LEU A 177 -7.12 -20.20 -1.46
CA LEU A 177 -6.35 -21.22 -0.74
C LEU A 177 -7.17 -21.85 0.40
N PHE A 178 -8.18 -21.11 0.89
CA PHE A 178 -9.08 -21.56 1.93
C PHE A 178 -10.43 -20.85 1.76
N GLY A 179 -11.53 -21.55 2.07
CA GLY A 179 -12.89 -21.02 1.93
C GLY A 179 -13.35 -20.90 0.47
N GLY A 180 -14.11 -19.85 0.16
CA GLY A 180 -14.69 -19.64 -1.16
C GLY A 180 -15.30 -18.25 -1.33
N GLU A 181 -16.11 -18.07 -2.37
CA GLU A 181 -16.79 -16.79 -2.61
C GLU A 181 -17.75 -16.46 -1.46
N VAL A 182 -17.64 -15.23 -0.98
CA VAL A 182 -18.51 -14.68 0.06
C VAL A 182 -18.78 -13.21 -0.22
N GLU A 183 -19.99 -12.75 0.06
CA GLU A 183 -20.30 -11.32 0.10
C GLU A 183 -20.01 -10.79 1.51
N ASP A 184 -18.75 -10.44 1.77
CA ASP A 184 -18.36 -9.79 3.00
C ASP A 184 -18.41 -8.27 2.87
N ILE A 185 -18.82 -7.61 3.94
CA ILE A 185 -18.80 -6.15 4.04
C ILE A 185 -17.59 -5.73 4.86
N ALA A 186 -16.63 -5.11 4.20
CA ALA A 186 -15.50 -4.50 4.86
C ALA A 186 -15.94 -3.24 5.63
N ILE A 187 -15.42 -3.06 6.83
CA ILE A 187 -15.70 -1.90 7.69
C ILE A 187 -14.39 -1.21 8.02
N GLU A 188 -14.34 0.10 7.78
CA GLU A 188 -13.22 0.95 8.18
C GLU A 188 -13.77 2.16 8.94
N ASN A 189 -13.38 2.30 10.20
CA ASN A 189 -13.87 3.40 11.08
C ASN A 189 -15.41 3.53 11.07
N GLY A 190 -16.13 2.42 11.03
CA GLY A 190 -17.60 2.37 10.98
C GLY A 190 -18.24 2.59 9.62
N LEU A 191 -17.47 2.94 8.58
CA LEU A 191 -17.95 3.03 7.19
C LEU A 191 -17.86 1.68 6.49
N LYS A 192 -18.87 1.33 5.71
CA LYS A 192 -19.03 0.06 5.03
C LYS A 192 -18.55 0.12 3.59
N PHE A 193 -17.83 -0.93 3.13
CA PHE A 193 -17.30 -1.03 1.78
C PHE A 193 -17.58 -2.40 1.16
N CYS A 194 -17.98 -2.39 -0.10
CA CYS A 194 -17.81 -3.57 -0.95
C CYS A 194 -16.40 -3.53 -1.54
N VAL A 195 -15.64 -4.57 -1.32
CA VAL A 195 -14.28 -4.74 -1.85
C VAL A 195 -14.29 -5.84 -2.90
N ASP A 196 -13.82 -5.53 -4.10
CA ASP A 196 -13.60 -6.53 -5.15
C ASP A 196 -12.13 -6.94 -5.16
N TRP A 197 -11.77 -7.93 -4.33
CA TRP A 197 -10.38 -8.42 -4.28
C TRP A 197 -10.01 -9.28 -5.48
N GLN A 198 -10.96 -9.90 -6.18
CA GLN A 198 -10.68 -10.74 -7.34
C GLN A 198 -10.25 -9.90 -8.56
N LYS A 199 -11.06 -8.90 -8.94
CA LYS A 199 -10.89 -8.10 -10.16
C LYS A 199 -10.48 -6.65 -9.90
N GLY A 200 -10.42 -6.23 -8.64
CA GLY A 200 -10.01 -4.88 -8.23
C GLY A 200 -8.49 -4.69 -8.32
N GLN A 201 -8.06 -3.44 -8.19
CA GLN A 201 -6.64 -3.10 -8.17
C GLN A 201 -5.98 -3.61 -6.87
N LYS A 202 -4.71 -4.03 -6.95
CA LYS A 202 -3.94 -4.58 -5.83
C LYS A 202 -4.75 -5.65 -5.08
N THR A 203 -4.97 -5.49 -3.79
CA THR A 203 -5.77 -6.40 -2.96
C THR A 203 -7.28 -6.08 -2.99
N GLY A 204 -7.71 -5.00 -3.67
CA GLY A 204 -9.11 -4.63 -3.83
C GLY A 204 -9.48 -3.27 -3.26
N PHE A 205 -8.74 -2.76 -2.26
CA PHE A 205 -8.93 -1.45 -1.65
C PHE A 205 -7.59 -0.82 -1.23
N PHE A 206 -7.55 0.50 -1.04
CA PHE A 206 -6.35 1.23 -0.63
C PHE A 206 -6.40 1.52 0.88
N VAL A 207 -6.10 0.50 1.70
CA VAL A 207 -6.08 0.62 3.17
C VAL A 207 -5.01 1.59 3.68
N ASP A 208 -3.98 1.85 2.87
CA ASP A 208 -2.89 2.78 3.17
C ASP A 208 -3.32 4.25 3.28
N GLN A 209 -4.54 4.59 2.87
CA GLN A 209 -5.10 5.94 2.96
C GLN A 209 -6.05 6.15 4.16
N ARG A 210 -6.25 5.16 5.05
CA ARG A 210 -7.23 5.22 6.15
C ARG A 210 -7.08 6.47 7.02
N GLU A 211 -5.86 6.76 7.51
CA GLU A 211 -5.62 7.91 8.38
C GLU A 211 -5.81 9.23 7.64
N ASN A 212 -5.44 9.25 6.36
CA ASN A 212 -5.61 10.43 5.50
C ASN A 212 -7.09 10.69 5.20
N ARG A 213 -7.91 9.62 5.06
CA ARG A 213 -9.36 9.73 4.95
C ARG A 213 -9.99 10.28 6.23
N SER A 214 -9.56 9.78 7.40
CA SER A 214 -10.02 10.29 8.70
C SER A 214 -9.66 11.75 8.91
N LEU A 215 -8.47 12.17 8.48
CA LEU A 215 -8.08 13.57 8.55
C LEU A 215 -8.93 14.45 7.62
N LEU A 216 -9.22 13.98 6.41
CA LEU A 216 -10.08 14.70 5.47
C LEU A 216 -11.47 14.96 6.04
N GLU A 217 -12.03 14.02 6.78
CA GLU A 217 -13.33 14.14 7.43
C GLU A 217 -13.44 15.40 8.30
N HIS A 218 -12.37 15.74 9.05
CA HIS A 218 -12.32 16.94 9.88
C HIS A 218 -12.42 18.25 9.07
N TYR A 219 -11.97 18.23 7.81
CA TYR A 219 -12.01 19.39 6.93
C TYR A 219 -13.26 19.47 6.07
N ALA A 220 -14.12 18.44 6.06
CA ALA A 220 -15.20 18.32 5.09
C ALA A 220 -16.47 19.14 5.40
N LYS A 221 -16.68 19.50 6.69
CA LYS A 221 -17.91 20.18 7.13
C LYS A 221 -18.20 21.43 6.31
N ASP A 222 -19.41 21.49 5.79
CA ASP A 222 -19.96 22.63 5.04
C ASP A 222 -19.22 22.93 3.70
N ARG A 223 -18.38 22.02 3.21
CA ARG A 223 -17.59 22.19 1.99
C ARG A 223 -18.17 21.46 0.78
N SER A 224 -17.85 21.99 -0.39
CA SER A 224 -18.04 21.32 -1.70
C SER A 224 -16.76 20.54 -2.03
N VAL A 225 -16.85 19.22 -2.06
CA VAL A 225 -15.71 18.30 -2.13
C VAL A 225 -15.59 17.69 -3.52
N LEU A 226 -14.38 17.67 -4.07
CA LEU A 226 -14.02 16.94 -5.27
C LEU A 226 -12.96 15.88 -4.97
N ASN A 227 -13.32 14.61 -5.14
CA ASN A 227 -12.42 13.47 -5.00
C ASN A 227 -12.01 12.96 -6.38
N MET A 228 -10.79 13.31 -6.79
CA MET A 228 -10.19 12.88 -8.06
C MET A 228 -9.41 11.58 -7.89
N PHE A 229 -9.45 10.71 -8.91
CA PHE A 229 -8.89 9.36 -8.83
C PHE A 229 -9.53 8.56 -7.69
N CYS A 230 -10.85 8.69 -7.58
CA CYS A 230 -11.58 8.26 -6.38
C CYS A 230 -11.61 6.74 -6.17
N TYR A 231 -11.25 5.95 -7.19
CA TYR A 231 -11.37 4.51 -7.21
C TYR A 231 -12.76 4.08 -6.73
N THR A 232 -12.87 3.40 -5.59
CA THR A 232 -14.16 2.94 -5.03
C THR A 232 -14.78 3.93 -4.04
N GLY A 233 -14.31 5.19 -4.01
CA GLY A 233 -14.92 6.31 -3.31
C GLY A 233 -14.50 6.50 -1.85
N GLY A 234 -13.41 5.89 -1.39
CA GLY A 234 -13.01 5.93 0.01
C GLY A 234 -13.02 7.32 0.65
N PHE A 235 -12.34 8.30 0.06
CA PHE A 235 -12.35 9.68 0.57
C PHE A 235 -13.74 10.33 0.54
N SER A 236 -14.58 9.98 -0.44
CA SER A 236 -15.91 10.57 -0.58
C SER A 236 -16.83 10.21 0.58
N PHE A 237 -16.75 8.98 1.10
CA PHE A 237 -17.60 8.55 2.22
C PHE A 237 -17.23 9.27 3.52
N TYR A 238 -15.94 9.46 3.76
CA TYR A 238 -15.46 10.26 4.89
C TYR A 238 -15.88 11.72 4.76
N ALA A 239 -15.80 12.31 3.55
CA ALA A 239 -16.29 13.66 3.31
C ALA A 239 -17.80 13.80 3.59
N MET A 240 -18.61 12.83 3.15
CA MET A 240 -20.06 12.82 3.40
C MET A 240 -20.36 12.72 4.90
N ARG A 241 -19.70 11.82 5.63
CA ARG A 241 -19.86 11.68 7.09
C ARG A 241 -19.38 12.92 7.82
N GLY A 242 -18.31 13.56 7.36
CA GLY A 242 -17.79 14.83 7.88
C GLY A 242 -18.68 16.05 7.63
N GLY A 243 -19.84 15.89 6.96
CA GLY A 243 -20.82 16.96 6.77
C GLY A 243 -20.56 17.84 5.54
N ALA A 244 -19.92 17.30 4.49
CA ALA A 244 -19.81 17.98 3.20
C ALA A 244 -21.20 18.30 2.63
N LYS A 245 -21.35 19.47 1.97
CA LYS A 245 -22.58 19.88 1.29
C LYS A 245 -22.77 19.20 -0.04
N VAL A 246 -21.69 18.99 -0.76
CA VAL A 246 -21.64 18.33 -2.06
C VAL A 246 -20.37 17.51 -2.13
N VAL A 247 -20.46 16.29 -2.67
CA VAL A 247 -19.31 15.41 -2.88
C VAL A 247 -19.36 14.86 -4.30
N HIS A 248 -18.36 15.20 -5.10
CA HIS A 248 -18.21 14.64 -6.44
C HIS A 248 -17.01 13.71 -6.48
N SER A 249 -17.22 12.53 -7.04
CA SER A 249 -16.19 11.48 -7.23
C SER A 249 -15.89 11.34 -8.71
N VAL A 250 -14.62 11.34 -9.09
CA VAL A 250 -14.19 11.19 -10.49
C VAL A 250 -13.12 10.10 -10.60
N ASP A 251 -13.35 9.14 -11.49
CA ASP A 251 -12.39 8.12 -11.87
C ASP A 251 -12.62 7.71 -13.33
N SER A 252 -11.57 7.33 -14.03
CA SER A 252 -11.68 6.87 -15.42
C SER A 252 -12.33 5.49 -15.56
N SER A 253 -12.34 4.69 -14.50
CA SER A 253 -12.91 3.34 -14.45
C SER A 253 -14.42 3.38 -14.17
N ALA A 254 -15.23 3.06 -15.17
CA ALA A 254 -16.69 2.92 -15.00
C ALA A 254 -17.05 1.86 -13.92
N LYS A 255 -16.25 0.79 -13.80
CA LYS A 255 -16.41 -0.24 -12.77
C LYS A 255 -16.17 0.34 -11.37
N ALA A 256 -15.11 1.13 -11.19
CA ALA A 256 -14.81 1.80 -9.92
C ALA A 256 -15.94 2.78 -9.54
N ILE A 257 -16.44 3.55 -10.49
CA ILE A 257 -17.58 4.47 -10.28
C ILE A 257 -18.86 3.72 -9.91
N SER A 258 -19.15 2.59 -10.55
CA SER A 258 -20.28 1.73 -10.16
C SER A 258 -20.17 1.26 -8.71
N LEU A 259 -18.98 0.83 -8.30
CA LEU A 259 -18.72 0.40 -6.93
C LEU A 259 -18.78 1.57 -5.94
N THR A 260 -18.29 2.75 -6.34
CA THR A 260 -18.44 4.00 -5.55
C THR A 260 -19.91 4.29 -5.25
N LYS A 261 -20.79 4.24 -6.27
CA LYS A 261 -22.24 4.45 -6.10
C LYS A 261 -22.86 3.40 -5.17
N LYS A 262 -22.49 2.13 -5.32
CA LYS A 262 -22.95 1.04 -4.43
C LYS A 262 -22.52 1.31 -2.98
N ASN A 263 -21.28 1.70 -2.75
CA ASN A 263 -20.74 2.00 -1.42
C ASN A 263 -21.40 3.24 -0.79
N VAL A 264 -21.68 4.28 -1.56
CA VAL A 264 -22.47 5.44 -1.07
C VAL A 264 -23.84 4.99 -0.61
N GLN A 265 -24.54 4.18 -1.39
CA GLN A 265 -25.88 3.68 -1.05
C GLN A 265 -25.88 2.86 0.25
N PHE A 266 -24.81 2.11 0.54
CA PHE A 266 -24.66 1.38 1.80
C PHE A 266 -24.57 2.27 3.04
N ASN A 267 -23.85 3.38 2.92
CA ASN A 267 -23.58 4.27 4.04
C ASN A 267 -24.59 5.43 4.15
N PHE A 268 -25.11 5.89 3.03
CA PHE A 268 -25.95 7.08 2.93
C PHE A 268 -27.11 6.85 1.94
N PRO A 269 -28.06 5.95 2.25
CA PRO A 269 -29.15 5.60 1.34
C PRO A 269 -30.02 6.82 1.03
N GLY A 270 -30.17 7.12 -0.27
CA GLY A 270 -31.00 8.22 -0.75
C GLY A 270 -30.43 9.64 -0.54
N ASP A 271 -29.18 9.76 -0.11
CA ASP A 271 -28.53 11.06 0.11
C ASP A 271 -28.16 11.71 -1.24
N PRO A 272 -28.73 12.89 -1.57
CA PRO A 272 -28.53 13.54 -2.87
C PRO A 272 -27.19 14.28 -2.99
N ARG A 273 -26.39 14.37 -1.92
CA ARG A 273 -25.16 15.16 -1.90
C ARG A 273 -24.05 14.59 -2.78
N HIS A 274 -24.14 13.31 -3.21
CA HIS A 274 -23.09 12.64 -3.92
C HIS A 274 -23.41 12.42 -5.39
N GLU A 275 -22.46 12.79 -6.26
CA GLU A 275 -22.45 12.40 -7.67
C GLU A 275 -21.09 11.78 -8.06
N ALA A 276 -21.12 10.84 -9.02
CA ALA A 276 -19.90 10.14 -9.46
C ALA A 276 -19.84 10.03 -10.99
N TYR A 277 -18.67 10.35 -11.55
CA TYR A 277 -18.42 10.51 -12.97
C TYR A 277 -17.30 9.57 -13.43
N ALA A 278 -17.59 8.76 -14.46
CA ALA A 278 -16.59 7.92 -15.14
C ALA A 278 -15.88 8.76 -16.21
N GLU A 279 -14.84 9.49 -15.83
CA GLU A 279 -14.17 10.44 -16.72
C GLU A 279 -12.67 10.54 -16.43
N ASP A 280 -11.89 10.90 -17.46
CA ASP A 280 -10.47 11.21 -17.29
C ASP A 280 -10.26 12.41 -16.34
N ALA A 281 -9.39 12.24 -15.37
CA ALA A 281 -9.19 13.22 -14.31
C ALA A 281 -8.67 14.57 -14.82
N PHE A 282 -7.74 14.59 -15.77
CA PHE A 282 -7.21 15.84 -16.33
C PHE A 282 -8.28 16.58 -17.12
N LYS A 283 -9.06 15.86 -17.95
CA LYS A 283 -10.16 16.44 -18.70
C LYS A 283 -11.22 17.03 -17.77
N TYR A 284 -11.57 16.32 -16.69
CA TYR A 284 -12.52 16.81 -15.72
C TYR A 284 -12.01 18.08 -15.02
N LEU A 285 -10.77 18.09 -14.55
CA LEU A 285 -10.16 19.26 -13.90
C LEU A 285 -10.08 20.47 -14.84
N GLU A 286 -9.73 20.28 -16.11
CA GLU A 286 -9.64 21.36 -17.10
C GLU A 286 -11.00 22.02 -17.35
N LYS A 287 -12.08 21.25 -17.40
CA LYS A 287 -13.45 21.76 -17.68
C LYS A 287 -14.22 22.21 -16.43
N MET A 288 -13.81 21.78 -15.22
CA MET A 288 -14.54 22.13 -14.02
C MET A 288 -14.50 23.63 -13.73
N GLY A 289 -15.62 24.16 -13.19
CA GLY A 289 -15.66 25.51 -12.64
C GLY A 289 -14.98 25.58 -11.25
N SER A 290 -14.80 26.81 -10.74
CA SER A 290 -14.28 27.05 -9.38
C SER A 290 -15.37 26.83 -8.31
N ASN A 291 -15.93 25.63 -8.26
CA ASN A 291 -17.07 25.30 -7.39
C ASN A 291 -16.65 24.60 -6.09
N TYR A 292 -15.44 24.07 -6.02
CA TYR A 292 -14.96 23.26 -4.90
C TYR A 292 -14.04 24.06 -3.99
N ASP A 293 -14.16 23.76 -2.70
CA ASP A 293 -13.30 24.31 -1.63
C ASP A 293 -12.59 23.22 -0.81
N LEU A 294 -12.76 21.96 -1.19
CA LEU A 294 -11.95 20.83 -0.75
C LEU A 294 -11.70 19.88 -1.92
N ILE A 295 -10.44 19.71 -2.31
CA ILE A 295 -10.06 18.86 -3.45
C ILE A 295 -9.09 17.78 -2.99
N ILE A 296 -9.28 16.55 -3.47
CA ILE A 296 -8.37 15.42 -3.26
C ILE A 296 -7.76 15.03 -4.61
N LEU A 297 -6.43 14.96 -4.66
CA LEU A 297 -5.64 14.47 -5.79
C LEU A 297 -4.83 13.27 -5.32
N ASP A 298 -5.32 12.06 -5.59
CA ASP A 298 -4.65 10.80 -5.25
C ASP A 298 -4.38 9.97 -6.51
N PRO A 299 -3.52 10.47 -7.43
CA PRO A 299 -3.26 9.82 -8.69
C PRO A 299 -2.51 8.51 -8.52
N PRO A 300 -2.61 7.57 -9.48
CA PRO A 300 -1.73 6.41 -9.54
C PRO A 300 -0.27 6.86 -9.66
N ALA A 301 0.67 5.96 -9.32
CA ALA A 301 2.10 6.25 -9.41
C ALA A 301 2.49 6.63 -10.85
N PHE A 302 2.86 7.90 -11.07
CA PHE A 302 3.30 8.39 -12.40
C PHE A 302 4.70 7.88 -12.79
N ALA A 303 5.49 7.39 -11.83
CA ALA A 303 6.78 6.76 -12.09
C ALA A 303 6.90 5.44 -11.35
N LYS A 304 7.24 4.37 -12.10
CA LYS A 304 7.64 3.07 -11.55
C LYS A 304 9.16 2.87 -11.58
N HIS A 305 9.88 3.63 -12.42
CA HIS A 305 11.32 3.54 -12.62
C HIS A 305 11.96 4.93 -12.66
N LYS A 306 13.25 5.02 -12.27
CA LYS A 306 13.99 6.28 -12.18
C LYS A 306 14.11 7.04 -13.50
N ASN A 307 14.16 6.35 -14.62
CA ASN A 307 14.26 6.96 -15.96
C ASN A 307 13.07 7.84 -16.35
N VAL A 308 11.88 7.63 -15.75
CA VAL A 308 10.66 8.43 -16.00
C VAL A 308 10.37 9.46 -14.90
N LEU A 309 11.27 9.63 -13.92
CA LEU A 309 11.09 10.53 -12.78
C LEU A 309 10.75 11.96 -13.21
N ARG A 310 11.48 12.52 -14.19
CA ARG A 310 11.25 13.90 -14.67
C ARG A 310 9.83 14.08 -15.22
N ASN A 311 9.33 13.14 -16.00
CA ASN A 311 7.98 13.19 -16.55
C ASN A 311 6.92 13.06 -15.43
N ALA A 312 7.17 12.22 -14.44
CA ALA A 312 6.28 12.09 -13.29
C ALA A 312 6.18 13.41 -12.49
N LEU A 313 7.30 14.07 -12.23
CA LEU A 313 7.32 15.37 -11.54
C LEU A 313 6.57 16.45 -12.33
N GLN A 314 6.68 16.46 -13.66
CA GLN A 314 5.88 17.34 -14.51
C GLN A 314 4.38 17.02 -14.42
N GLY A 315 4.00 15.74 -14.38
CA GLY A 315 2.62 15.31 -14.20
C GLY A 315 2.05 15.80 -12.85
N TYR A 316 2.76 15.62 -11.75
CA TYR A 316 2.36 16.15 -10.44
C TYR A 316 2.27 17.67 -10.44
N ARG A 317 3.22 18.37 -11.07
CA ARG A 317 3.18 19.83 -11.20
C ARG A 317 1.93 20.29 -11.98
N LYS A 318 1.67 19.70 -13.16
CA LYS A 318 0.50 20.05 -13.98
C LYS A 318 -0.82 19.82 -13.21
N LEU A 319 -0.95 18.66 -12.58
CA LEU A 319 -2.14 18.29 -11.82
C LEU A 319 -2.43 19.29 -10.68
N ASN A 320 -1.42 19.60 -9.89
CA ASN A 320 -1.56 20.55 -8.78
C ASN A 320 -1.77 21.98 -9.26
N ALA A 321 -1.15 22.43 -10.38
CA ALA A 321 -1.35 23.77 -10.93
C ALA A 321 -2.79 24.02 -11.30
N ILE A 322 -3.45 23.06 -11.98
CA ILE A 322 -4.86 23.17 -12.32
C ILE A 322 -5.74 23.24 -11.05
N ALA A 323 -5.43 22.41 -10.04
CA ALA A 323 -6.18 22.45 -8.78
C ALA A 323 -6.01 23.80 -8.05
N PHE A 324 -4.81 24.36 -7.99
CA PHE A 324 -4.56 25.69 -7.40
C PHE A 324 -5.29 26.81 -8.14
N GLU A 325 -5.39 26.73 -9.46
CA GLU A 325 -6.15 27.69 -10.26
C GLU A 325 -7.65 27.64 -9.98
N LYS A 326 -8.20 26.43 -9.81
CA LYS A 326 -9.64 26.20 -9.77
C LYS A 326 -10.25 26.15 -8.35
N ILE A 327 -9.47 25.86 -7.33
CA ILE A 327 -9.96 25.79 -5.95
C ILE A 327 -10.36 27.18 -5.43
N LYS A 328 -11.48 27.26 -4.70
CA LYS A 328 -11.91 28.52 -4.07
C LYS A 328 -10.88 29.08 -3.11
N PRO A 329 -10.80 30.43 -2.92
CA PRO A 329 -10.03 31.01 -1.82
C PRO A 329 -10.51 30.46 -0.46
N GLY A 330 -9.56 30.17 0.45
CA GLY A 330 -9.83 29.48 1.72
C GLY A 330 -10.02 27.98 1.54
N GLY A 331 -9.73 27.45 0.37
CA GLY A 331 -9.86 26.03 0.05
C GLY A 331 -8.74 25.17 0.64
N ILE A 332 -9.03 23.89 0.77
CA ILE A 332 -8.10 22.85 1.25
C ILE A 332 -7.82 21.85 0.12
N LEU A 333 -6.55 21.60 -0.14
CA LEU A 333 -6.11 20.61 -1.13
C LEU A 333 -5.34 19.48 -0.43
N PHE A 334 -5.83 18.25 -0.60
CA PHE A 334 -5.10 17.03 -0.28
C PHE A 334 -4.45 16.53 -1.57
N THR A 335 -3.13 16.40 -1.59
CA THR A 335 -2.41 15.91 -2.77
C THR A 335 -1.38 14.85 -2.41
N PHE A 336 -1.33 13.76 -3.19
CA PHE A 336 -0.57 12.56 -2.87
C PHE A 336 0.34 12.08 -3.99
N SER A 337 1.35 11.30 -3.61
CA SER A 337 2.14 10.46 -4.48
C SER A 337 2.46 9.13 -3.79
N CYS A 338 2.10 8.01 -4.41
CA CYS A 338 2.45 6.66 -3.97
C CYS A 338 3.69 6.09 -4.69
N SER A 339 4.41 6.89 -5.47
CA SER A 339 5.57 6.44 -6.24
C SER A 339 6.82 6.34 -5.37
N GLN A 340 7.42 5.15 -5.23
CA GLN A 340 8.68 4.94 -4.50
C GLN A 340 9.86 5.72 -5.08
N VAL A 341 9.90 5.94 -6.40
CA VAL A 341 11.01 6.66 -7.03
C VAL A 341 10.92 8.18 -6.90
N VAL A 342 9.78 8.70 -6.45
CA VAL A 342 9.59 10.12 -6.15
C VAL A 342 9.84 10.34 -4.66
N SER A 343 10.93 11.03 -4.30
CA SER A 343 11.20 11.36 -2.89
C SER A 343 10.22 12.40 -2.34
N LYS A 344 10.17 12.54 -1.01
CA LYS A 344 9.36 13.58 -0.33
C LYS A 344 9.74 14.97 -0.81
N GLU A 345 11.05 15.25 -0.97
CA GLU A 345 11.60 16.53 -1.44
C GLU A 345 11.18 16.80 -2.87
N ASN A 346 11.32 15.81 -3.77
CA ASN A 346 10.94 15.95 -5.17
C ASN A 346 9.45 16.20 -5.34
N PHE A 347 8.60 15.47 -4.59
CA PHE A 347 7.16 15.69 -4.60
C PHE A 347 6.81 17.10 -4.12
N ARG A 348 7.37 17.52 -2.98
CA ARG A 348 7.19 18.87 -2.44
C ARG A 348 7.65 19.96 -3.41
N LEU A 349 8.76 19.76 -4.12
CA LEU A 349 9.26 20.69 -5.12
C LEU A 349 8.31 20.80 -6.32
N ALA A 350 7.72 19.70 -6.77
CA ALA A 350 6.73 19.72 -7.85
C ALA A 350 5.47 20.51 -7.45
N VAL A 351 4.97 20.30 -6.21
CA VAL A 351 3.83 21.03 -5.66
C VAL A 351 4.16 22.50 -5.43
N PHE A 352 5.34 22.82 -4.89
CA PHE A 352 5.83 24.19 -4.75
C PHE A 352 5.86 24.92 -6.11
N SER A 353 6.39 24.26 -7.15
CA SER A 353 6.45 24.86 -8.49
C SER A 353 5.06 25.14 -9.06
N ALA A 354 4.08 24.29 -8.77
CA ALA A 354 2.69 24.51 -9.15
C ALA A 354 2.05 25.68 -8.40
N ALA A 355 2.30 25.77 -7.07
CA ALA A 355 1.81 26.87 -6.24
C ALA A 355 2.40 28.23 -6.70
N ALA A 356 3.71 28.28 -6.95
CA ALA A 356 4.36 29.49 -7.46
C ALA A 356 3.80 29.93 -8.83
N GLN A 357 3.51 28.97 -9.72
CA GLN A 357 2.89 29.26 -11.02
C GLN A 357 1.47 29.83 -10.89
N SER A 358 0.70 29.43 -9.87
CA SER A 358 -0.66 29.93 -9.65
C SER A 358 -0.70 31.35 -9.09
N GLY A 359 0.42 31.85 -8.55
CA GLY A 359 0.51 33.16 -7.89
C GLY A 359 -0.25 33.27 -6.58
N ARG A 360 -0.76 32.17 -6.03
CA ARG A 360 -1.54 32.14 -4.78
C ARG A 360 -0.66 31.91 -3.54
N SER A 361 -1.09 32.41 -2.41
CA SER A 361 -0.50 32.10 -1.10
C SER A 361 -0.94 30.70 -0.68
N VAL A 362 0.02 29.80 -0.42
CA VAL A 362 -0.24 28.39 -0.09
C VAL A 362 0.54 28.01 1.16
N ARG A 363 -0.16 27.41 2.14
CA ARG A 363 0.43 26.94 3.40
C ARG A 363 0.28 25.44 3.52
N ILE A 364 1.35 24.75 3.96
CA ILE A 364 1.30 23.32 4.31
C ILE A 364 0.73 23.20 5.72
N LEU A 365 -0.42 22.55 5.85
CA LEU A 365 -1.04 22.24 7.15
C LEU A 365 -0.54 20.91 7.71
N HIS A 366 -0.44 19.87 6.84
CA HIS A 366 0.04 18.54 7.23
C HIS A 366 0.96 17.96 6.18
N GLN A 367 1.91 17.15 6.64
CA GLN A 367 2.70 16.24 5.82
C GLN A 367 2.24 14.82 6.17
N LEU A 368 1.80 14.08 5.16
CA LEU A 368 1.14 12.79 5.30
C LEU A 368 2.03 11.64 4.82
N THR A 369 1.82 10.48 5.40
CA THR A 369 2.51 9.23 5.06
C THR A 369 1.54 8.06 5.16
N GLN A 370 2.04 6.84 4.93
CA GLN A 370 1.28 5.61 5.15
C GLN A 370 0.91 5.42 6.64
N PRO A 371 -0.21 4.74 6.94
CA PRO A 371 -0.70 4.52 8.30
C PRO A 371 0.14 3.48 9.06
N ALA A 372 -0.12 3.36 10.36
CA ALA A 372 0.66 2.51 11.27
C ALA A 372 0.61 1.00 10.95
N ASP A 373 -0.43 0.51 10.28
CA ASP A 373 -0.49 -0.88 9.80
C ASP A 373 0.31 -1.14 8.52
N HIS A 374 0.96 -0.11 7.98
CA HIS A 374 1.98 -0.19 6.94
C HIS A 374 3.34 0.20 7.53
N PRO A 375 3.84 -0.53 8.54
CA PRO A 375 5.03 -0.14 9.26
C PRO A 375 6.25 -0.11 8.34
N VAL A 376 7.13 0.87 8.58
CA VAL A 376 8.44 0.92 7.94
C VAL A 376 9.46 0.34 8.92
N ASN A 377 10.19 -0.67 8.49
CA ASN A 377 11.31 -1.18 9.26
C ASN A 377 12.38 -0.09 9.33
N ILE A 378 12.81 0.29 10.54
CA ILE A 378 13.78 1.38 10.73
C ILE A 378 15.12 1.11 10.02
N TYR A 379 15.44 -0.16 9.79
CA TYR A 379 16.65 -0.60 9.08
C TYR A 379 16.45 -0.69 7.55
N HIS A 380 15.21 -0.40 7.06
CA HIS A 380 14.83 -0.48 5.65
C HIS A 380 13.99 0.75 5.26
N PRO A 381 14.64 1.92 5.11
CA PRO A 381 13.94 3.17 4.79
C PRO A 381 13.26 3.17 3.41
N GLU A 382 13.61 2.23 2.53
CA GLU A 382 12.98 2.01 1.23
C GLU A 382 11.50 1.59 1.35
N GLY A 383 11.05 1.20 2.55
CA GLY A 383 9.66 0.91 2.86
C GLY A 383 8.74 2.15 2.86
N GLU A 384 9.28 3.36 2.92
CA GLU A 384 8.49 4.58 2.78
C GLU A 384 8.10 4.83 1.32
N TYR A 385 6.80 4.89 1.02
CA TYR A 385 6.34 5.09 -0.35
C TYR A 385 5.23 6.12 -0.51
N LEU A 386 4.35 6.31 0.48
CA LEU A 386 3.25 7.26 0.42
C LEU A 386 3.70 8.63 0.94
N LYS A 387 3.44 9.66 0.16
CA LYS A 387 3.68 11.06 0.50
C LYS A 387 2.43 11.87 0.22
N GLY A 388 2.03 12.71 1.15
CA GLY A 388 0.91 13.61 0.96
C GLY A 388 1.15 14.96 1.59
N LEU A 389 0.48 15.97 1.07
CA LEU A 389 0.42 17.31 1.64
C LEU A 389 -1.04 17.73 1.78
N VAL A 390 -1.38 18.32 2.92
CA VAL A 390 -2.62 19.08 3.09
C VAL A 390 -2.26 20.55 3.02
N LEU A 391 -2.87 21.26 2.09
CA LEU A 391 -2.54 22.63 1.75
C LEU A 391 -3.76 23.54 1.95
N TYR A 392 -3.54 24.71 2.55
CA TYR A 392 -4.51 25.79 2.61
C TYR A 392 -4.17 26.83 1.53
N ILE A 393 -5.15 27.28 0.76
CA ILE A 393 -4.96 28.13 -0.41
C ILE A 393 -5.77 29.42 -0.20
N GLU A 394 -5.08 30.57 -0.18
CA GLU A 394 -5.69 31.92 -0.13
C GLU A 394 -6.07 32.45 -1.47
#